data_d28e17559e306e9219406cad97b100ae
#
_entry.id   d28e17559e306e9219406cad97b100ae
#
_cell.length_a   1.000
_cell.length_b   1.000
_cell.length_c   1.000
_cell.angle_alpha   90.00
_cell.angle_beta   90.00
_cell.angle_gamma   90.00
#
_symmetry.space_group_name_H-M   'P 1'
#
loop_
_entity.id
_entity.type
_entity.pdbx_description
1 polymer ?
#
loop_
_entity_poly.entity_id
_entity_poly.type
_entity_poly.pdbx_seq_one_letter_code
_entity_poly.pdbx_strand_id
1 'polypeptide(L)'
;MNRINRIEGKLILVTGASSGIGAACARRFAEEGAQLVLWARRVDRLERLSAELREGHGTSVLLAQVDVRDRAAVNRAAGELVAGGHIPDVLINNAGLASGMSKIHEGDPEDWDRMIDTNLKGLLNVTRAILPHMVARRRGHVVNLGSTAGHMTYPQGNVYNATKYGVRALSEGMNLDVAGTPIRVSSVDPGFAETEFSEVRFHGDAARAKAVYRGFQPLTPDDIADAIAYVVNLPEHVNILDMVIVPTAQRNVYVVDRNES
;
A
#
# COMPACT_ATOMS: atom_id res chain seq x y z
N MET A 1 24.39 8.62 16.49
CA MET A 1 23.77 7.34 16.89
C MET A 1 23.56 6.52 15.64
N ASN A 2 24.19 5.35 15.52
CA ASN A 2 23.91 4.45 14.40
C ASN A 2 22.46 3.98 14.50
N ARG A 3 21.64 4.29 13.51
CA ARG A 3 20.26 3.80 13.41
C ARG A 3 20.33 2.28 13.27
N ILE A 4 19.70 1.55 14.19
CA ILE A 4 19.61 0.09 14.11
C ILE A 4 18.73 -0.24 12.90
N ASN A 5 19.31 -0.94 11.91
CA ASN A 5 18.56 -1.44 10.76
C ASN A 5 17.97 -2.82 11.11
N ARG A 6 16.63 -2.86 11.27
CA ARG A 6 15.88 -4.09 11.52
C ARG A 6 15.17 -4.61 10.27
N ILE A 7 15.40 -3.96 9.14
CA ILE A 7 14.82 -4.33 7.83
C ILE A 7 15.75 -5.28 7.11
N GLU A 8 17.06 -5.15 7.32
CA GLU A 8 18.08 -5.98 6.67
C GLU A 8 17.77 -7.48 6.79
N GLY A 9 17.82 -8.18 5.67
CA GLY A 9 17.55 -9.62 5.55
C GLY A 9 16.08 -10.03 5.69
N LYS A 10 15.13 -9.12 5.99
CA LYS A 10 13.70 -9.44 6.02
C LYS A 10 13.17 -9.71 4.61
N LEU A 11 12.25 -10.66 4.51
CA LEU A 11 11.48 -10.88 3.29
C LEU A 11 10.21 -10.02 3.33
N ILE A 12 10.05 -9.10 2.37
CA ILE A 12 8.96 -8.14 2.31
C ILE A 12 8.13 -8.35 1.04
N LEU A 13 6.85 -8.68 1.20
CA LEU A 13 5.89 -8.76 0.12
C LEU A 13 5.20 -7.41 -0.08
N VAL A 14 5.30 -6.87 -1.29
CA VAL A 14 4.62 -5.62 -1.69
C VAL A 14 3.62 -5.89 -2.79
N THR A 15 2.35 -5.60 -2.56
CA THR A 15 1.30 -5.65 -3.58
C THR A 15 1.19 -4.32 -4.32
N GLY A 16 0.83 -4.36 -5.62
CA GLY A 16 0.78 -3.15 -6.44
C GLY A 16 2.16 -2.53 -6.69
N ALA A 17 3.22 -3.34 -6.67
CA ALA A 17 4.61 -2.90 -6.73
C ALA A 17 5.06 -2.31 -8.09
N SER A 18 4.22 -2.35 -9.13
CA SER A 18 4.59 -1.92 -10.48
C SER A 18 4.62 -0.40 -10.69
N SER A 19 4.23 0.42 -9.72
CA SER A 19 4.25 1.90 -9.80
C SER A 19 4.02 2.57 -8.46
N GLY A 20 4.19 3.90 -8.45
CA GLY A 20 3.83 4.77 -7.33
C GLY A 20 4.44 4.32 -6.01
N ILE A 21 3.65 4.34 -4.95
CA ILE A 21 4.08 4.03 -3.58
C ILE A 21 4.65 2.61 -3.47
N GLY A 22 4.06 1.61 -4.17
CA GLY A 22 4.55 0.23 -4.11
C GLY A 22 5.96 0.08 -4.71
N ALA A 23 6.25 0.76 -5.82
CA ALA A 23 7.58 0.76 -6.41
C ALA A 23 8.59 1.53 -5.54
N ALA A 24 8.19 2.66 -4.95
CA ALA A 24 9.02 3.41 -4.00
C ALA A 24 9.34 2.57 -2.74
N CYS A 25 8.35 1.86 -2.20
CA CYS A 25 8.58 0.92 -1.10
C CYS A 25 9.61 -0.16 -1.48
N ALA A 26 9.49 -0.73 -2.69
CA ALA A 26 10.45 -1.75 -3.13
C ALA A 26 11.88 -1.20 -3.18
N ARG A 27 12.09 0.01 -3.71
CA ARG A 27 13.40 0.69 -3.71
C ARG A 27 13.88 0.94 -2.30
N ARG A 28 13.06 1.56 -1.49
CA ARG A 28 13.41 1.93 -0.12
C ARG A 28 13.80 0.71 0.73
N PHE A 29 13.10 -0.41 0.59
CA PHE A 29 13.43 -1.63 1.29
C PHE A 29 14.69 -2.32 0.73
N ALA A 30 14.93 -2.23 -0.58
CA ALA A 30 16.16 -2.72 -1.18
C ALA A 30 17.40 -1.97 -0.66
N GLU A 31 17.32 -0.65 -0.53
CA GLU A 31 18.36 0.18 0.10
C GLU A 31 18.67 -0.22 1.55
N GLU A 32 17.66 -0.70 2.28
CA GLU A 32 17.83 -1.20 3.66
C GLU A 32 18.24 -2.69 3.72
N GLY A 33 18.55 -3.33 2.58
CA GLY A 33 19.04 -4.71 2.52
C GLY A 33 17.96 -5.80 2.69
N ALA A 34 16.70 -5.48 2.43
CA ALA A 34 15.62 -6.46 2.44
C ALA A 34 15.66 -7.37 1.22
N GLN A 35 15.06 -8.56 1.33
CA GLN A 35 14.65 -9.42 0.23
C GLN A 35 13.19 -9.08 -0.15
N LEU A 36 12.85 -9.14 -1.43
CA LEU A 36 11.56 -8.64 -1.90
C LEU A 36 10.74 -9.71 -2.63
N VAL A 37 9.44 -9.66 -2.41
CA VAL A 37 8.41 -10.32 -3.21
C VAL A 37 7.52 -9.22 -3.79
N LEU A 38 7.48 -9.11 -5.10
CA LEU A 38 6.74 -8.04 -5.77
C LEU A 38 5.58 -8.60 -6.57
N TRP A 39 4.35 -8.24 -6.19
CA TRP A 39 3.12 -8.65 -6.86
C TRP A 39 2.43 -7.47 -7.54
N ALA A 40 2.14 -7.61 -8.83
CA ALA A 40 1.32 -6.66 -9.58
C ALA A 40 0.80 -7.30 -10.88
N ARG A 41 -0.09 -6.59 -11.57
CA ARG A 41 -0.66 -7.01 -12.86
C ARG A 41 0.30 -6.80 -14.05
N ARG A 42 1.12 -5.73 -13.98
CA ARG A 42 2.04 -5.31 -15.06
C ARG A 42 3.40 -5.96 -14.88
N VAL A 43 3.57 -7.16 -15.44
CA VAL A 43 4.79 -7.98 -15.25
C VAL A 43 6.03 -7.30 -15.84
N ASP A 44 5.88 -6.65 -17.00
CA ASP A 44 6.95 -5.89 -17.67
C ASP A 44 7.58 -4.81 -16.78
N ARG A 45 6.75 -4.15 -15.97
CA ARG A 45 7.21 -3.15 -15.00
C ARG A 45 7.86 -3.78 -13.78
N LEU A 46 7.38 -4.94 -13.32
CA LEU A 46 8.00 -5.69 -12.24
C LEU A 46 9.39 -6.19 -12.62
N GLU A 47 9.56 -6.69 -13.85
CA GLU A 47 10.84 -7.17 -14.37
C GLU A 47 11.86 -6.04 -14.42
N ARG A 48 11.48 -4.87 -14.95
CA ARG A 48 12.35 -3.67 -14.96
C ARG A 48 12.75 -3.23 -13.56
N LEU A 49 11.79 -3.14 -12.65
CA LEU A 49 12.06 -2.79 -11.25
C LEU A 49 12.98 -3.83 -10.60
N SER A 50 12.73 -5.11 -10.82
CA SER A 50 13.58 -6.18 -10.29
C SER A 50 15.03 -6.10 -10.79
N ALA A 51 15.22 -5.80 -12.08
CA ALA A 51 16.57 -5.61 -12.63
C ALA A 51 17.28 -4.41 -11.96
N GLU A 52 16.59 -3.28 -11.87
CA GLU A 52 17.06 -2.07 -11.18
C GLU A 52 17.54 -2.38 -9.74
N LEU A 53 16.69 -3.10 -8.97
CA LEU A 53 16.97 -3.40 -7.56
C LEU A 53 18.13 -4.40 -7.39
N ARG A 54 18.25 -5.36 -8.29
CA ARG A 54 19.38 -6.33 -8.29
C ARG A 54 20.68 -5.65 -8.64
N GLU A 55 20.70 -4.80 -9.65
CA GLU A 55 21.89 -4.06 -10.08
C GLU A 55 22.33 -3.01 -9.06
N GLY A 56 21.38 -2.25 -8.52
CA GLY A 56 21.68 -1.15 -7.58
C GLY A 56 22.02 -1.60 -6.17
N HIS A 57 21.41 -2.68 -5.67
CA HIS A 57 21.47 -3.06 -4.25
C HIS A 57 21.81 -4.54 -4.03
N GLY A 58 21.97 -5.37 -5.07
CA GLY A 58 22.15 -6.81 -4.92
C GLY A 58 20.94 -7.53 -4.34
N THR A 59 19.76 -6.90 -4.38
CA THR A 59 18.55 -7.38 -3.72
C THR A 59 18.01 -8.65 -4.38
N SER A 60 17.71 -9.68 -3.58
CA SER A 60 16.95 -10.85 -4.04
C SER A 60 15.49 -10.46 -4.25
N VAL A 61 14.98 -10.69 -5.46
CA VAL A 61 13.60 -10.32 -5.81
C VAL A 61 12.88 -11.50 -6.43
N LEU A 62 11.74 -11.88 -5.83
CA LEU A 62 10.76 -12.82 -6.37
C LEU A 62 9.61 -12.02 -6.99
N LEU A 63 9.16 -12.41 -8.18
CA LEU A 63 8.09 -11.74 -8.90
C LEU A 63 6.90 -12.67 -9.12
N ALA A 64 5.69 -12.13 -9.04
CA ALA A 64 4.50 -12.81 -9.55
C ALA A 64 3.53 -11.82 -10.20
N GLN A 65 2.98 -12.22 -11.33
CA GLN A 65 1.86 -11.52 -11.95
C GLN A 65 0.57 -11.87 -11.20
N VAL A 66 0.10 -10.97 -10.36
CA VAL A 66 -1.08 -11.19 -9.51
C VAL A 66 -2.03 -10.00 -9.63
N ASP A 67 -3.28 -10.28 -9.98
CA ASP A 67 -4.38 -9.38 -9.71
C ASP A 67 -4.97 -9.73 -8.33
N VAL A 68 -4.86 -8.84 -7.37
CA VAL A 68 -5.33 -9.08 -5.99
C VAL A 68 -6.86 -9.34 -5.91
N ARG A 69 -7.62 -8.95 -6.95
CA ARG A 69 -9.06 -9.22 -7.06
C ARG A 69 -9.35 -10.70 -7.37
N ASP A 70 -8.43 -11.37 -8.05
CA ASP A 70 -8.51 -12.80 -8.34
C ASP A 70 -7.99 -13.63 -7.16
N ARG A 71 -8.91 -14.11 -6.33
CA ARG A 71 -8.60 -14.95 -5.16
C ARG A 71 -7.85 -16.22 -5.54
N ALA A 72 -8.14 -16.82 -6.68
CA ALA A 72 -7.47 -18.05 -7.11
C ALA A 72 -6.01 -17.77 -7.49
N ALA A 73 -5.76 -16.68 -8.21
CA ALA A 73 -4.39 -16.24 -8.53
C ALA A 73 -3.60 -15.89 -7.27
N VAL A 74 -4.20 -15.18 -6.32
CA VAL A 74 -3.58 -14.86 -5.02
C VAL A 74 -3.21 -16.13 -4.26
N ASN A 75 -4.15 -17.09 -4.15
CA ASN A 75 -3.89 -18.34 -3.43
C ASN A 75 -2.80 -19.19 -4.10
N ARG A 76 -2.74 -19.24 -5.44
CA ARG A 76 -1.66 -19.93 -6.15
C ARG A 76 -0.30 -19.29 -5.86
N ALA A 77 -0.19 -17.98 -6.05
CA ALA A 77 1.06 -17.26 -5.82
C ALA A 77 1.55 -17.35 -4.36
N ALA A 78 0.62 -17.26 -3.39
CA ALA A 78 0.95 -17.46 -1.98
C ALA A 78 1.37 -18.91 -1.68
N GLY A 79 0.67 -19.90 -2.26
CA GLY A 79 1.02 -21.32 -2.10
C GLY A 79 2.40 -21.63 -2.65
N GLU A 80 2.75 -21.15 -3.83
CA GLU A 80 4.08 -21.29 -4.43
C GLU A 80 5.17 -20.65 -3.57
N LEU A 81 4.90 -19.44 -3.08
CA LEU A 81 5.82 -18.72 -2.19
C LEU A 81 6.09 -19.50 -0.91
N VAL A 82 5.04 -19.98 -0.24
CA VAL A 82 5.15 -20.76 1.01
C VAL A 82 5.78 -22.13 0.78
N ALA A 83 5.43 -22.83 -0.31
CA ALA A 83 6.04 -24.11 -0.67
C ALA A 83 7.55 -23.97 -0.95
N GLY A 84 8.00 -22.83 -1.46
CA GLY A 84 9.41 -22.47 -1.60
C GLY A 84 10.11 -22.07 -0.29
N GLY A 85 9.41 -22.11 0.85
CA GLY A 85 9.97 -21.70 2.15
C GLY A 85 9.99 -20.18 2.38
N HIS A 86 9.37 -19.42 1.50
CA HIS A 86 9.40 -17.95 1.52
C HIS A 86 8.16 -17.36 2.21
N ILE A 87 8.09 -17.39 3.53
CA ILE A 87 7.03 -16.72 4.29
C ILE A 87 7.45 -15.26 4.52
N PRO A 88 6.70 -14.24 4.05
CA PRO A 88 7.10 -12.84 4.22
C PRO A 88 7.14 -12.42 5.69
N ASP A 89 8.19 -11.69 6.11
CA ASP A 89 8.26 -11.05 7.42
C ASP A 89 7.37 -9.82 7.51
N VAL A 90 7.18 -9.17 6.36
CA VAL A 90 6.33 -7.99 6.22
C VAL A 90 5.44 -8.15 5.00
N LEU A 91 4.15 -7.86 5.16
CA LEU A 91 3.18 -7.74 4.07
C LEU A 91 2.77 -6.28 3.93
N ILE A 92 3.05 -5.67 2.78
CA ILE A 92 2.58 -4.33 2.41
C ILE A 92 1.37 -4.47 1.48
N ASN A 93 0.18 -4.32 2.01
CA ASN A 93 -1.07 -4.24 1.25
C ASN A 93 -1.20 -2.83 0.64
N ASN A 94 -0.45 -2.59 -0.44
CA ASN A 94 -0.44 -1.30 -1.12
C ASN A 94 -1.37 -1.28 -2.35
N ALA A 95 -1.70 -2.43 -2.96
CA ALA A 95 -2.57 -2.46 -4.12
C ALA A 95 -3.91 -1.78 -3.83
N GLY A 96 -4.21 -0.71 -4.54
CA GLY A 96 -5.43 0.08 -4.37
C GLY A 96 -5.59 1.10 -5.49
N LEU A 97 -6.80 1.61 -5.65
CA LEU A 97 -7.12 2.66 -6.63
C LEU A 97 -8.33 3.48 -6.19
N ALA A 98 -8.49 4.65 -6.80
CA ALA A 98 -9.78 5.30 -6.96
C ALA A 98 -10.20 5.25 -8.43
N SER A 99 -11.49 5.25 -8.70
CA SER A 99 -12.06 5.27 -10.04
C SER A 99 -13.28 6.18 -10.04
N GLY A 100 -13.30 7.16 -10.95
CA GLY A 100 -14.34 8.18 -11.01
C GLY A 100 -14.32 9.19 -9.85
N MET A 101 -15.12 10.23 -10.01
CA MET A 101 -15.39 11.26 -9.02
C MET A 101 -16.75 11.90 -9.35
N SER A 102 -17.84 11.33 -8.83
CA SER A 102 -19.22 11.71 -9.11
C SER A 102 -20.05 11.69 -7.83
N LYS A 103 -21.17 12.42 -7.82
CA LYS A 103 -22.17 12.27 -6.77
C LYS A 103 -22.69 10.83 -6.78
N ILE A 104 -23.19 10.34 -5.63
CA ILE A 104 -23.60 8.93 -5.50
C ILE A 104 -24.69 8.51 -6.50
N HIS A 105 -25.60 9.42 -6.85
CA HIS A 105 -26.70 9.17 -7.77
C HIS A 105 -26.33 9.37 -9.25
N GLU A 106 -25.08 9.75 -9.53
CA GLU A 106 -24.52 9.99 -10.88
C GLU A 106 -23.33 9.07 -11.17
N GLY A 107 -22.89 8.28 -10.19
CA GLY A 107 -21.67 7.47 -10.28
C GLY A 107 -21.85 6.22 -11.13
N ASP A 108 -20.76 5.78 -11.72
CA ASP A 108 -20.69 4.54 -12.49
C ASP A 108 -20.49 3.32 -11.56
N PRO A 109 -21.42 2.34 -11.56
CA PRO A 109 -21.27 1.12 -10.78
C PRO A 109 -19.99 0.34 -11.08
N GLU A 110 -19.48 0.35 -12.31
CA GLU A 110 -18.21 -0.32 -12.65
C GLU A 110 -17.02 0.31 -11.91
N ASP A 111 -17.02 1.63 -11.71
CA ASP A 111 -16.03 2.32 -10.90
C ASP A 111 -16.11 1.89 -9.43
N TRP A 112 -17.33 1.71 -8.92
CA TRP A 112 -17.55 1.24 -7.55
C TRP A 112 -17.03 -0.17 -7.33
N ASP A 113 -17.37 -1.09 -8.23
CA ASP A 113 -16.92 -2.48 -8.20
C ASP A 113 -15.39 -2.55 -8.26
N ARG A 114 -14.76 -1.78 -9.16
CA ARG A 114 -13.29 -1.71 -9.24
C ARG A 114 -12.64 -1.28 -7.93
N MET A 115 -13.20 -0.27 -7.26
CA MET A 115 -12.69 0.21 -5.96
C MET A 115 -12.92 -0.81 -4.85
N ILE A 116 -14.11 -1.38 -4.74
CA ILE A 116 -14.45 -2.37 -3.69
C ILE A 116 -13.62 -3.64 -3.88
N ASP A 117 -13.56 -4.16 -5.09
CA ASP A 117 -12.83 -5.40 -5.41
C ASP A 117 -11.33 -5.25 -5.16
N THR A 118 -10.75 -4.08 -5.50
CA THR A 118 -9.31 -3.89 -5.31
C THR A 118 -8.98 -3.53 -3.86
N ASN A 119 -9.63 -2.50 -3.31
CA ASN A 119 -9.23 -1.90 -2.05
C ASN A 119 -9.64 -2.74 -0.83
N LEU A 120 -10.77 -3.48 -0.92
CA LEU A 120 -11.28 -4.30 0.17
C LEU A 120 -11.09 -5.79 -0.10
N LYS A 121 -11.69 -6.34 -1.15
CA LYS A 121 -11.59 -7.78 -1.43
C LYS A 121 -10.16 -8.18 -1.75
N GLY A 122 -9.41 -7.36 -2.50
CA GLY A 122 -8.01 -7.58 -2.81
C GLY A 122 -7.13 -7.63 -1.56
N LEU A 123 -7.29 -6.67 -0.66
CA LEU A 123 -6.60 -6.66 0.64
C LEU A 123 -6.93 -7.90 1.46
N LEU A 124 -8.20 -8.28 1.55
CA LEU A 124 -8.64 -9.47 2.27
C LEU A 124 -8.09 -10.76 1.65
N ASN A 125 -8.09 -10.88 0.32
CA ASN A 125 -7.56 -12.06 -0.38
C ASN A 125 -6.08 -12.27 -0.04
N VAL A 126 -5.26 -11.22 -0.16
CA VAL A 126 -3.81 -11.29 0.12
C VAL A 126 -3.56 -11.56 1.61
N THR A 127 -4.23 -10.81 2.48
CA THR A 127 -4.06 -10.99 3.93
C THR A 127 -4.44 -12.41 4.35
N ARG A 128 -5.57 -12.95 3.88
CA ARG A 128 -6.01 -14.32 4.18
C ARG A 128 -5.04 -15.38 3.70
N ALA A 129 -4.36 -15.14 2.57
CA ALA A 129 -3.40 -16.08 2.01
C ALA A 129 -2.03 -16.07 2.73
N ILE A 130 -1.63 -14.95 3.36
CA ILE A 130 -0.29 -14.77 3.95
C ILE A 130 -0.31 -14.80 5.48
N LEU A 131 -1.24 -14.08 6.11
CA LEU A 131 -1.27 -13.89 7.57
C LEU A 131 -1.30 -15.20 8.38
N PRO A 132 -2.01 -16.27 8.00
CA PRO A 132 -1.99 -17.52 8.75
C PRO A 132 -0.58 -18.13 8.90
N HIS A 133 0.26 -17.98 7.89
CA HIS A 133 1.65 -18.46 7.92
C HIS A 133 2.53 -17.61 8.84
N MET A 134 2.29 -16.29 8.89
CA MET A 134 2.93 -15.40 9.86
C MET A 134 2.53 -15.77 11.29
N VAL A 135 1.24 -16.00 11.53
CA VAL A 135 0.72 -16.41 12.86
C VAL A 135 1.31 -17.75 13.29
N ALA A 136 1.33 -18.75 12.41
CA ALA A 136 1.87 -20.07 12.70
C ALA A 136 3.35 -20.05 13.11
N ARG A 137 4.18 -19.21 12.47
CA ARG A 137 5.59 -19.05 12.84
C ARG A 137 5.82 -17.99 13.94
N ARG A 138 4.73 -17.36 14.44
CA ARG A 138 4.76 -16.32 15.48
C ARG A 138 5.67 -15.14 15.14
N ARG A 139 5.68 -14.72 13.87
CA ARG A 139 6.49 -13.58 13.39
C ARG A 139 5.87 -12.97 12.14
N GLY A 140 5.61 -11.66 12.16
CA GLY A 140 5.08 -10.95 10.99
C GLY A 140 4.65 -9.52 11.30
N HIS A 141 4.54 -8.73 10.24
CA HIS A 141 3.99 -7.38 10.29
C HIS A 141 3.15 -7.13 9.03
N VAL A 142 1.88 -6.79 9.20
CA VAL A 142 1.01 -6.36 8.11
C VAL A 142 0.92 -4.85 8.12
N VAL A 143 1.25 -4.21 7.01
CA VAL A 143 1.08 -2.76 6.81
C VAL A 143 0.06 -2.55 5.70
N ASN A 144 -1.06 -1.94 6.03
CA ASN A 144 -2.12 -1.60 5.10
C ASN A 144 -1.99 -0.14 4.64
N LEU A 145 -2.06 0.10 3.34
CA LEU A 145 -2.09 1.46 2.81
C LEU A 145 -3.51 2.02 2.86
N GLY A 146 -3.77 2.81 3.88
CA GLY A 146 -5.00 3.54 4.08
C GLY A 146 -5.06 4.84 3.27
N SER A 147 -5.63 5.88 3.85
CA SER A 147 -5.69 7.26 3.31
C SER A 147 -6.36 8.17 4.34
N THR A 148 -6.09 9.49 4.28
CA THR A 148 -6.91 10.50 4.95
C THR A 148 -8.41 10.39 4.60
N ALA A 149 -8.72 9.79 3.44
CA ALA A 149 -10.08 9.46 3.00
C ALA A 149 -10.76 8.37 3.85
N GLY A 150 -10.00 7.65 4.69
CA GLY A 150 -10.51 6.72 5.70
C GLY A 150 -10.78 7.35 7.07
N HIS A 151 -10.46 8.63 7.23
CA HIS A 151 -10.68 9.40 8.46
C HIS A 151 -11.75 10.48 8.28
N MET A 152 -11.90 11.01 7.06
CA MET A 152 -12.86 12.05 6.74
C MET A 152 -13.35 11.90 5.30
N THR A 153 -14.67 12.00 5.12
CA THR A 153 -15.29 11.95 3.78
C THR A 153 -15.20 13.31 3.09
N TYR A 154 -15.20 13.32 1.76
CA TYR A 154 -15.26 14.53 0.96
C TYR A 154 -16.26 14.38 -0.19
N PRO A 155 -16.81 15.49 -0.73
CA PRO A 155 -17.78 15.45 -1.81
C PRO A 155 -17.29 14.64 -3.01
N GLN A 156 -18.18 13.82 -3.59
CA GLN A 156 -17.89 12.95 -4.74
C GLN A 156 -16.85 11.84 -4.47
N GLY A 157 -16.28 11.73 -3.27
CA GLY A 157 -15.39 10.68 -2.86
C GLY A 157 -16.08 9.41 -2.34
N ASN A 158 -17.39 9.43 -2.23
CA ASN A 158 -18.31 8.45 -1.62
C ASN A 158 -17.78 7.01 -1.49
N VAL A 159 -17.73 6.22 -2.57
CA VAL A 159 -17.29 4.81 -2.53
C VAL A 159 -15.80 4.68 -2.23
N TYR A 160 -14.94 5.57 -2.75
CA TYR A 160 -13.53 5.57 -2.38
C TYR A 160 -13.36 5.78 -0.87
N ASN A 161 -14.05 6.79 -0.28
CA ASN A 161 -14.06 7.00 1.17
C ASN A 161 -14.52 5.73 1.90
N ALA A 162 -15.64 5.14 1.48
CA ALA A 162 -16.17 3.92 2.08
C ALA A 162 -15.13 2.78 2.07
N THR A 163 -14.40 2.59 0.95
CA THR A 163 -13.34 1.58 0.90
C THR A 163 -12.20 1.89 1.85
N LYS A 164 -11.79 3.15 2.00
CA LYS A 164 -10.68 3.53 2.90
C LYS A 164 -11.07 3.51 4.39
N TYR A 165 -12.34 3.86 4.72
CA TYR A 165 -12.89 3.57 6.05
C TYR A 165 -12.90 2.06 6.33
N GLY A 166 -13.26 1.25 5.31
CA GLY A 166 -13.21 -0.20 5.40
C GLY A 166 -11.80 -0.74 5.64
N VAL A 167 -10.78 -0.21 4.95
CA VAL A 167 -9.37 -0.58 5.18
C VAL A 167 -8.96 -0.27 6.62
N ARG A 168 -9.33 0.90 7.15
CA ARG A 168 -9.07 1.27 8.54
C ARG A 168 -9.73 0.30 9.52
N ALA A 169 -11.03 0.04 9.36
CA ALA A 169 -11.76 -0.90 10.21
C ALA A 169 -11.17 -2.32 10.14
N LEU A 170 -10.76 -2.78 8.94
CA LEU A 170 -10.07 -4.06 8.78
C LEU A 170 -8.70 -4.08 9.48
N SER A 171 -7.95 -2.99 9.44
CA SER A 171 -6.65 -2.88 10.14
C SER A 171 -6.82 -2.98 11.65
N GLU A 172 -7.81 -2.28 12.20
CA GLU A 172 -8.18 -2.36 13.63
C GLU A 172 -8.63 -3.78 14.00
N GLY A 173 -9.54 -4.38 13.21
CA GLY A 173 -10.02 -5.75 13.42
C GLY A 173 -8.91 -6.79 13.34
N MET A 174 -8.04 -6.74 12.33
CA MET A 174 -6.89 -7.64 12.23
C MET A 174 -5.98 -7.56 13.46
N ASN A 175 -5.75 -6.34 13.98
CA ASN A 175 -4.92 -6.14 15.17
C ASN A 175 -5.53 -6.80 16.41
N LEU A 176 -6.87 -6.78 16.53
CA LEU A 176 -7.59 -7.50 17.59
C LEU A 176 -7.54 -9.02 17.41
N ASP A 177 -7.71 -9.50 16.16
CA ASP A 177 -7.72 -10.92 15.84
C ASP A 177 -6.37 -11.62 16.06
N VAL A 178 -5.26 -10.89 15.96
CA VAL A 178 -3.91 -11.43 16.23
C VAL A 178 -3.46 -11.26 17.67
N ALA A 179 -4.33 -10.81 18.57
CA ALA A 179 -4.02 -10.68 20.00
C ALA A 179 -3.47 -11.99 20.59
N GLY A 180 -2.49 -11.89 21.48
CA GLY A 180 -1.75 -13.05 22.02
C GLY A 180 -0.67 -13.63 21.09
N THR A 181 -0.46 -13.03 19.91
CA THR A 181 0.67 -13.31 19.02
C THR A 181 1.62 -12.10 18.96
N PRO A 182 2.87 -12.27 18.50
CA PRO A 182 3.79 -11.15 18.28
C PRO A 182 3.59 -10.49 16.89
N ILE A 183 2.47 -10.71 16.24
CA ILE A 183 2.16 -10.10 14.94
C ILE A 183 1.77 -8.64 15.14
N ARG A 184 2.31 -7.76 14.30
CA ARG A 184 1.93 -6.34 14.25
C ARG A 184 1.02 -6.08 13.08
N VAL A 185 0.10 -5.14 13.24
CA VAL A 185 -0.73 -4.61 12.15
C VAL A 185 -0.71 -3.09 12.24
N SER A 186 -0.39 -2.44 11.13
CA SER A 186 -0.31 -0.98 11.02
C SER A 186 -1.12 -0.49 9.83
N SER A 187 -1.68 0.71 9.92
CA SER A 187 -2.17 1.49 8.79
C SER A 187 -1.24 2.68 8.55
N VAL A 188 -0.91 2.97 7.29
CA VAL A 188 -0.26 4.22 6.89
C VAL A 188 -1.19 4.94 5.94
N ASP A 189 -1.60 6.15 6.30
CA ASP A 189 -2.74 6.86 5.74
C ASP A 189 -2.34 8.18 5.10
N PRO A 190 -1.88 8.16 3.81
CA PRO A 190 -1.45 9.35 3.11
C PRO A 190 -2.60 10.31 2.81
N GLY A 191 -2.26 11.61 2.79
CA GLY A 191 -3.04 12.65 2.14
C GLY A 191 -2.76 12.74 0.64
N PHE A 192 -2.67 13.97 0.11
CA PHE A 192 -2.36 14.19 -1.30
C PHE A 192 -0.95 13.74 -1.65
N ALA A 193 -0.86 12.66 -2.43
CA ALA A 193 0.39 12.11 -2.94
C ALA A 193 0.37 12.05 -4.47
N GLU A 194 1.37 12.63 -5.11
CA GLU A 194 1.46 12.67 -6.57
C GLU A 194 1.99 11.34 -7.10
N THR A 195 1.11 10.58 -7.74
CA THR A 195 1.38 9.26 -8.32
C THR A 195 0.50 9.07 -9.57
N GLU A 196 0.62 7.92 -10.25
CA GLU A 196 -0.34 7.52 -11.31
C GLU A 196 -1.80 7.39 -10.78
N PHE A 197 -2.02 7.47 -9.48
CA PHE A 197 -3.33 7.31 -8.85
C PHE A 197 -4.39 8.28 -9.40
N SER A 198 -4.03 9.58 -9.58
CA SER A 198 -4.95 10.58 -10.10
C SER A 198 -5.28 10.36 -11.56
N GLU A 199 -4.33 9.87 -12.37
CA GLU A 199 -4.60 9.50 -13.78
C GLU A 199 -5.56 8.31 -13.86
N VAL A 200 -5.35 7.28 -13.03
CA VAL A 200 -6.25 6.13 -12.93
C VAL A 200 -7.64 6.57 -12.49
N ARG A 201 -7.73 7.45 -11.49
CA ARG A 201 -8.99 7.98 -10.97
C ARG A 201 -9.81 8.71 -12.05
N PHE A 202 -9.14 9.46 -12.90
CA PHE A 202 -9.79 10.26 -13.95
C PHE A 202 -9.72 9.59 -15.34
N HIS A 203 -9.60 8.26 -15.40
CA HIS A 203 -9.66 7.46 -16.63
C HIS A 203 -8.67 7.92 -17.69
N GLY A 204 -7.47 8.37 -17.27
CA GLY A 204 -6.41 8.84 -18.18
C GLY A 204 -6.46 10.33 -18.49
N ASP A 205 -7.37 11.10 -17.91
CA ASP A 205 -7.36 12.58 -18.04
C ASP A 205 -6.18 13.18 -17.24
N ALA A 206 -5.04 13.28 -17.90
CA ALA A 206 -3.81 13.80 -17.33
C ALA A 206 -3.91 15.27 -16.90
N ALA A 207 -4.71 16.08 -17.62
CA ALA A 207 -4.90 17.48 -17.28
C ALA A 207 -5.65 17.64 -15.95
N ARG A 208 -6.71 16.87 -15.75
CA ARG A 208 -7.48 16.82 -14.52
C ARG A 208 -6.65 16.22 -13.37
N ALA A 209 -5.89 15.17 -13.65
CA ALA A 209 -5.00 14.55 -12.66
C ALA A 209 -3.96 15.55 -12.13
N LYS A 210 -3.31 16.31 -13.02
CA LYS A 210 -2.32 17.33 -12.65
C LYS A 210 -2.94 18.51 -11.91
N ALA A 211 -4.18 18.88 -12.22
CA ALA A 211 -4.88 19.99 -11.56
C ALA A 211 -5.14 19.73 -10.07
N VAL A 212 -5.18 18.47 -9.63
CA VAL A 212 -5.36 18.10 -8.21
C VAL A 212 -4.27 18.72 -7.34
N TYR A 213 -3.03 18.79 -7.83
CA TYR A 213 -1.84 19.20 -7.08
C TYR A 213 -1.43 20.65 -7.33
N ARG A 214 -2.24 21.42 -8.08
CA ARG A 214 -1.90 22.82 -8.37
C ARG A 214 -1.86 23.66 -7.11
N GLY A 215 -0.80 24.50 -6.99
CA GLY A 215 -0.65 25.51 -5.93
C GLY A 215 -0.08 25.01 -4.61
N PHE A 216 0.34 23.74 -4.52
CA PHE A 216 1.06 23.22 -3.35
C PHE A 216 1.98 22.06 -3.73
N GLN A 217 2.92 21.74 -2.85
CA GLN A 217 3.79 20.57 -3.00
C GLN A 217 3.09 19.35 -2.37
N PRO A 218 2.68 18.33 -3.16
CA PRO A 218 2.12 17.10 -2.64
C PRO A 218 3.21 16.21 -2.02
N LEU A 219 2.83 15.16 -1.30
CA LEU A 219 3.73 14.07 -0.97
C LEU A 219 4.18 13.37 -2.25
N THR A 220 5.40 12.87 -2.22
CA THR A 220 5.94 11.95 -3.22
C THR A 220 5.71 10.50 -2.79
N PRO A 221 5.81 9.52 -3.69
CA PRO A 221 5.84 8.11 -3.32
C PRO A 221 6.93 7.77 -2.30
N ASP A 222 8.08 8.45 -2.39
CA ASP A 222 9.24 8.22 -1.52
C ASP A 222 8.98 8.69 -0.08
N ASP A 223 8.29 9.83 0.13
CA ASP A 223 7.88 10.28 1.46
C ASP A 223 7.03 9.23 2.18
N ILE A 224 6.17 8.54 1.44
CA ILE A 224 5.31 7.50 1.98
C ILE A 224 6.09 6.20 2.22
N ALA A 225 7.00 5.87 1.31
CA ALA A 225 7.88 4.71 1.47
C ALA A 225 8.79 4.86 2.70
N ASP A 226 9.29 6.05 2.98
CA ASP A 226 10.06 6.38 4.17
C ASP A 226 9.23 6.22 5.45
N ALA A 227 7.99 6.70 5.44
CA ALA A 227 7.07 6.51 6.56
C ALA A 227 6.78 5.02 6.83
N ILE A 228 6.54 4.22 5.76
CA ILE A 228 6.34 2.78 5.87
C ILE A 228 7.62 2.09 6.38
N ALA A 229 8.80 2.45 5.86
CA ALA A 229 10.06 1.90 6.33
C ALA A 229 10.32 2.25 7.80
N TYR A 230 9.97 3.45 8.25
CA TYR A 230 10.03 3.82 9.67
C TYR A 230 9.16 2.91 10.53
N VAL A 231 7.90 2.67 10.15
CA VAL A 231 6.97 1.79 10.87
C VAL A 231 7.49 0.35 10.94
N VAL A 232 8.04 -0.15 9.84
CA VAL A 232 8.59 -1.51 9.74
C VAL A 232 9.85 -1.67 10.59
N ASN A 233 10.70 -0.66 10.66
CA ASN A 233 12.00 -0.68 11.35
C ASN A 233 11.90 -0.54 12.88
N LEU A 234 10.70 -0.42 13.46
CA LEU A 234 10.51 -0.33 14.91
C LEU A 234 10.83 -1.66 15.61
N PRO A 235 11.21 -1.62 16.90
CA PRO A 235 11.35 -2.84 17.72
C PRO A 235 10.08 -3.69 17.72
N GLU A 236 10.21 -5.00 17.86
CA GLU A 236 9.08 -5.93 17.75
C GLU A 236 7.95 -5.68 18.77
N HIS A 237 8.27 -5.13 19.94
CA HIS A 237 7.29 -4.77 20.98
C HIS A 237 6.60 -3.41 20.73
N VAL A 238 7.00 -2.68 19.68
CA VAL A 238 6.42 -1.38 19.33
C VAL A 238 5.56 -1.55 18.07
N ASN A 239 4.30 -1.20 18.19
CA ASN A 239 3.35 -1.21 17.07
C ASN A 239 2.75 0.19 16.89
N ILE A 240 2.86 0.76 15.70
CA ILE A 240 2.11 1.95 15.29
C ILE A 240 0.82 1.45 14.67
N LEU A 241 -0.32 1.75 15.28
CA LEU A 241 -1.62 1.29 14.79
C LEU A 241 -2.06 2.06 13.55
N ASP A 242 -1.85 3.38 13.59
CA ASP A 242 -2.31 4.31 12.56
C ASP A 242 -1.32 5.48 12.43
N MET A 243 -0.90 5.77 11.20
CA MET A 243 0.01 6.87 10.88
C MET A 243 -0.56 7.69 9.73
N VAL A 244 -1.09 8.86 10.06
CA VAL A 244 -1.56 9.83 9.06
C VAL A 244 -0.39 10.73 8.65
N ILE A 245 -0.11 10.79 7.34
CA ILE A 245 0.93 11.64 6.76
C ILE A 245 0.34 12.52 5.65
N VAL A 246 0.54 13.83 5.75
CA VAL A 246 -0.02 14.80 4.81
C VAL A 246 1.03 15.81 4.37
N PRO A 247 0.89 16.43 3.18
CA PRO A 247 1.68 17.61 2.83
C PRO A 247 1.51 18.71 3.87
N THR A 248 2.53 19.51 4.10
CA THR A 248 2.47 20.65 5.05
C THR A 248 1.32 21.61 4.70
N ALA A 249 1.00 21.77 3.43
CA ALA A 249 -0.10 22.60 2.96
C ALA A 249 -1.49 22.00 3.24
N GLN A 250 -1.60 20.67 3.46
CA GLN A 250 -2.86 20.01 3.75
C GLN A 250 -3.11 19.96 5.26
N ARG A 251 -4.28 20.44 5.71
CA ARG A 251 -4.69 20.38 7.11
C ARG A 251 -5.72 19.26 7.35
N ASN A 252 -6.58 19.02 6.38
CA ASN A 252 -7.53 17.90 6.32
C ASN A 252 -7.95 17.69 4.85
N VAL A 253 -8.98 16.89 4.58
CA VAL A 253 -9.44 16.60 3.20
C VAL A 253 -10.06 17.83 2.50
N TYR A 254 -10.40 18.89 3.21
CA TYR A 254 -11.04 20.11 2.68
C TYR A 254 -10.11 21.33 2.67
N VAL A 255 -9.22 21.42 3.64
CA VAL A 255 -8.38 22.59 3.86
C VAL A 255 -6.99 22.31 3.34
N VAL A 256 -6.70 22.87 2.19
CA VAL A 256 -5.39 22.84 1.54
C VAL A 256 -4.99 24.27 1.24
N ASP A 257 -3.86 24.68 1.77
CA ASP A 257 -3.27 25.99 1.47
C ASP A 257 -2.64 25.94 0.06
N ARG A 258 -3.23 26.70 -0.86
CA ARG A 258 -2.81 26.77 -2.25
C ARG A 258 -2.27 28.15 -2.55
N ASN A 259 -0.99 28.24 -2.87
CA ASN A 259 -0.43 29.47 -3.37
C ASN A 259 -1.00 29.75 -4.76
N GLU A 260 -1.85 30.77 -4.87
CA GLU A 260 -2.25 31.34 -6.17
C GLU A 260 -1.05 32.11 -6.72
N SER A 261 -0.26 31.50 -7.59
CA SER A 261 0.76 32.17 -8.38
C SER A 261 0.24 32.41 -9.79
#